data_07738dcf8b45da1d0ffd9289db9e57a9
#
_entry.id   07738dcf8b45da1d0ffd9289db9e57a9
#
_cell.length_a   1.000
_cell.length_b   1.000
_cell.length_c   1.000
_cell.angle_alpha   90.00
_cell.angle_beta   90.00
_cell.angle_gamma   90.00
#
_symmetry.space_group_name_H-M   'P 1'
#
loop_
_entity.id
_entity.type
_entity.pdbx_description
1 polymer ?
#
loop_
_entity_poly.entity_id
_entity_poly.type
_entity_poly.pdbx_seq_one_letter_code
_entity_poly.pdbx_strand_id
1 'polypeptide(L)'
;QSILEGFRFVWKTKEIFGALSLDLLAVFFGGATALLPYFSDEILKTGPEGLGMLRSAPALGAITLMLWLTFRPLKGLQGRKMLFSVAGFGICIIIFGISRNFWLSAVALFFSGILDGISILVRSTILQMKTPDEMRGRVASLNSIFIMSSNELGAFESGVAARLIGVVPAVIFGGCMTILVSIGTWIKAPTLRKMEY
;
A
#
# COMPACT_ATOMS: atom_id res chain seq x y z
N GLN A 1 23.35 -11.32 14.80
CA GLN A 1 22.78 -10.79 16.09
C GLN A 1 22.02 -9.47 15.88
N SER A 2 22.50 -8.57 15.01
CA SER A 2 21.90 -7.23 14.83
C SER A 2 20.47 -7.21 14.24
N ILE A 3 20.13 -8.12 13.31
CA ILE A 3 18.79 -8.16 12.68
C ILE A 3 17.74 -8.68 13.66
N LEU A 4 18.09 -9.68 14.47
CA LEU A 4 17.21 -10.22 15.51
C LEU A 4 16.83 -9.19 16.59
N GLU A 5 17.76 -8.29 16.93
CA GLU A 5 17.48 -7.20 17.86
C GLU A 5 16.50 -6.19 17.26
N GLY A 6 16.68 -5.84 15.97
CA GLY A 6 15.73 -5.00 15.24
C GLY A 6 14.35 -5.64 15.17
N PHE A 7 14.26 -6.93 14.85
CA PHE A 7 13.01 -7.67 14.83
C PHE A 7 12.30 -7.69 16.20
N ARG A 8 13.06 -7.96 17.28
CA ARG A 8 12.53 -7.93 18.65
C ARG A 8 12.02 -6.55 19.04
N PHE A 9 12.73 -5.49 18.62
CA PHE A 9 12.31 -4.11 18.86
C PHE A 9 10.99 -3.80 18.13
N VAL A 10 10.91 -4.10 16.83
CA VAL A 10 9.69 -3.92 16.02
C VAL A 10 8.51 -4.67 16.64
N TRP A 11 8.71 -5.92 17.06
CA TRP A 11 7.65 -6.74 17.67
C TRP A 11 7.16 -6.19 19.01
N LYS A 12 8.05 -5.59 19.81
CA LYS A 12 7.71 -4.99 21.11
C LYS A 12 7.01 -3.63 20.98
N THR A 13 7.28 -2.89 19.90
CA THR A 13 6.72 -1.55 19.67
C THR A 13 5.42 -1.68 18.88
N LYS A 14 4.28 -1.70 19.59
CA LYS A 14 2.95 -1.99 19.01
C LYS A 14 2.59 -1.06 17.84
N GLU A 15 3.01 0.19 17.88
CA GLU A 15 2.74 1.17 16.84
C GLU A 15 3.51 0.84 15.54
N ILE A 16 4.79 0.52 15.66
CA ILE A 16 5.64 0.13 14.52
C ILE A 16 5.12 -1.19 13.94
N PHE A 17 4.87 -2.18 14.80
CA PHE A 17 4.35 -3.47 14.35
C PHE A 17 3.00 -3.32 13.66
N GLY A 18 2.09 -2.51 14.21
CA GLY A 18 0.78 -2.23 13.60
C GLY A 18 0.89 -1.55 12.24
N ALA A 19 1.78 -0.56 12.10
CA ALA A 19 1.98 0.14 10.84
C ALA A 19 2.61 -0.76 9.76
N LEU A 20 3.63 -1.54 10.11
CA LEU A 20 4.29 -2.48 9.20
C LEU A 20 3.36 -3.62 8.79
N SER A 21 2.60 -4.19 9.73
CA SER A 21 1.65 -5.28 9.43
C SER A 21 0.50 -4.80 8.57
N LEU A 22 -0.03 -3.60 8.81
CA LEU A 22 -1.08 -3.01 7.98
C LEU A 22 -0.61 -2.87 6.54
N ASP A 23 0.58 -2.29 6.35
CA ASP A 23 1.15 -2.07 5.03
C ASP A 23 1.49 -3.40 4.32
N LEU A 24 2.14 -4.33 5.04
CA LEU A 24 2.46 -5.65 4.50
C LEU A 24 1.20 -6.34 3.96
N LEU A 25 0.14 -6.40 4.76
CA LEU A 25 -1.10 -7.06 4.35
C LEU A 25 -1.84 -6.28 3.26
N ALA A 26 -1.80 -4.94 3.31
CA ALA A 26 -2.42 -4.10 2.28
C ALA A 26 -1.76 -4.29 0.91
N VAL A 27 -0.42 -4.32 0.87
CA VAL A 27 0.35 -4.54 -0.36
C VAL A 27 0.24 -5.99 -0.82
N PHE A 28 0.28 -6.95 0.10
CA PHE A 28 0.12 -8.38 -0.21
C PHE A 28 -1.19 -8.66 -0.96
N PHE A 29 -2.30 -8.13 -0.49
CA PHE A 29 -3.59 -8.31 -1.17
C PHE A 29 -3.84 -7.29 -2.27
N GLY A 30 -3.27 -6.08 -2.16
CA GLY A 30 -3.43 -5.01 -3.15
C GLY A 30 -2.56 -5.13 -4.41
N GLY A 31 -1.92 -6.27 -4.64
CA GLY A 31 -0.93 -6.51 -5.70
C GLY A 31 -1.45 -6.47 -7.15
N ALA A 32 -2.48 -5.68 -7.44
CA ALA A 32 -3.08 -5.52 -8.77
C ALA A 32 -2.07 -5.13 -9.87
N THR A 33 -0.94 -4.55 -9.50
CA THR A 33 0.12 -4.13 -10.45
C THR A 33 0.73 -5.30 -11.22
N ALA A 34 0.78 -6.49 -10.64
CA ALA A 34 1.23 -7.71 -11.31
C ALA A 34 0.32 -8.13 -12.48
N LEU A 35 -0.96 -7.77 -12.40
CA LEU A 35 -1.97 -8.11 -13.40
C LEU A 35 -2.21 -6.99 -14.44
N LEU A 36 -1.53 -5.85 -14.32
CA LEU A 36 -1.63 -4.73 -15.28
C LEU A 36 -1.39 -5.13 -16.75
N PRO A 37 -0.41 -6.00 -17.10
CA PRO A 37 -0.23 -6.42 -18.47
C PRO A 37 -1.50 -7.07 -19.04
N TYR A 38 -2.13 -7.97 -18.31
CA TYR A 38 -3.37 -8.61 -18.74
C TYR A 38 -4.51 -7.60 -18.90
N PHE A 39 -4.65 -6.66 -17.96
CA PHE A 39 -5.66 -5.60 -18.06
C PHE A 39 -5.44 -4.73 -19.29
N SER A 40 -4.20 -4.35 -19.59
CA SER A 40 -3.87 -3.53 -20.76
C SER A 40 -4.19 -4.24 -22.08
N ASP A 41 -3.82 -5.51 -22.19
CA ASP A 41 -3.91 -6.24 -23.45
C ASP A 41 -5.30 -6.82 -23.70
N GLU A 42 -5.89 -7.49 -22.70
CA GLU A 42 -7.14 -8.25 -22.88
C GLU A 42 -8.40 -7.45 -22.54
N ILE A 43 -8.33 -6.58 -21.53
CA ILE A 43 -9.49 -5.89 -21.01
C ILE A 43 -9.65 -4.51 -21.61
N LEU A 44 -8.60 -3.70 -21.58
CA LEU A 44 -8.62 -2.32 -22.05
C LEU A 44 -8.19 -2.20 -23.52
N LYS A 45 -7.51 -3.20 -24.05
CA LYS A 45 -7.02 -3.28 -25.45
C LYS A 45 -6.21 -2.07 -25.87
N THR A 46 -5.30 -1.63 -24.99
CA THR A 46 -4.50 -0.40 -25.19
C THR A 46 -3.04 -0.69 -25.56
N GLY A 47 -2.63 -1.97 -25.51
CA GLY A 47 -1.29 -2.39 -25.90
C GLY A 47 -0.18 -1.88 -24.99
N PRO A 48 1.09 -1.92 -25.46
CA PRO A 48 2.25 -1.56 -24.65
C PRO A 48 2.28 -0.10 -24.18
N GLU A 49 1.78 0.84 -24.99
CA GLU A 49 1.71 2.26 -24.61
C GLU A 49 0.74 2.48 -23.46
N GLY A 50 -0.45 1.87 -23.53
CA GLY A 50 -1.42 1.92 -22.46
C GLY A 50 -0.90 1.28 -21.17
N LEU A 51 -0.16 0.18 -21.25
CA LEU A 51 0.50 -0.45 -20.11
C LEU A 51 1.51 0.51 -19.45
N GLY A 52 2.32 1.20 -20.25
CA GLY A 52 3.27 2.19 -19.74
C GLY A 52 2.57 3.33 -18.98
N MET A 53 1.46 3.84 -19.52
CA MET A 53 0.65 4.88 -18.87
C MET A 53 0.02 4.36 -17.56
N LEU A 54 -0.57 3.17 -17.56
CA LEU A 54 -1.17 2.58 -16.36
C LEU A 54 -0.13 2.33 -15.25
N ARG A 55 1.08 1.88 -15.63
CA ARG A 55 2.19 1.68 -14.67
C ARG A 55 2.73 2.99 -14.09
N SER A 56 2.73 4.06 -14.89
CA SER A 56 3.19 5.38 -14.42
C SER A 56 2.16 6.12 -13.57
N ALA A 57 0.88 5.80 -13.69
CA ALA A 57 -0.19 6.51 -13.01
C ALA A 57 -0.04 6.54 -11.48
N PRO A 58 0.25 5.44 -10.76
CA PRO A 58 0.48 5.50 -9.31
C PRO A 58 1.69 6.35 -8.93
N ALA A 59 2.78 6.26 -9.70
CA ALA A 59 3.97 7.07 -9.45
C ALA A 59 3.70 8.57 -9.62
N LEU A 60 2.94 8.96 -10.63
CA LEU A 60 2.50 10.35 -10.83
C LEU A 60 1.60 10.82 -9.67
N GLY A 61 0.72 9.95 -9.18
CA GLY A 61 -0.08 10.22 -7.99
C GLY A 61 0.78 10.49 -6.75
N ALA A 62 1.77 9.63 -6.49
CA ALA A 62 2.68 9.78 -5.36
C ALA A 62 3.53 11.08 -5.48
N ILE A 63 4.04 11.42 -6.68
CA ILE A 63 4.77 12.66 -6.93
C ILE A 63 3.87 13.87 -6.67
N THR A 64 2.64 13.86 -7.18
CA THR A 64 1.66 14.93 -6.96
C THR A 64 1.38 15.15 -5.48
N LEU A 65 1.23 14.06 -4.71
CA LEU A 65 1.10 14.13 -3.27
C LEU A 65 2.32 14.79 -2.60
N MET A 66 3.53 14.36 -2.95
CA MET A 66 4.76 14.90 -2.36
C MET A 66 4.91 16.39 -2.63
N LEU A 67 4.61 16.83 -3.85
CA LEU A 67 4.60 18.26 -4.21
C LEU A 67 3.56 19.02 -3.39
N TRP A 68 2.35 18.49 -3.24
CA TRP A 68 1.30 19.13 -2.44
C TRP A 68 1.67 19.23 -0.95
N LEU A 69 2.29 18.20 -0.41
CA LEU A 69 2.74 18.17 0.99
C LEU A 69 3.89 19.12 1.31
N THR A 70 4.67 19.53 0.30
CA THR A 70 5.68 20.57 0.46
C THR A 70 5.06 21.91 0.90
N PHE A 71 3.84 22.19 0.43
CA PHE A 71 3.12 23.41 0.79
C PHE A 71 2.15 23.22 1.96
N ARG A 72 1.66 22.00 2.17
CA ARG A 72 0.67 21.69 3.21
C ARG A 72 1.02 20.39 3.95
N PRO A 73 1.89 20.45 4.97
CA PRO A 73 2.28 19.27 5.72
C PRO A 73 1.10 18.61 6.42
N LEU A 74 1.11 17.29 6.51
CA LEU A 74 0.10 16.52 7.23
C LEU A 74 0.18 16.82 8.73
N LYS A 75 -0.91 17.34 9.31
CA LYS A 75 -1.04 17.62 10.75
C LYS A 75 -2.12 16.74 11.37
N GLY A 76 -2.00 16.45 12.69
CA GLY A 76 -3.01 15.73 13.49
C GLY A 76 -2.93 14.20 13.38
N LEU A 77 -4.02 13.49 13.66
CA LEU A 77 -4.14 12.03 13.82
C LEU A 77 -3.57 11.23 12.64
N GLN A 78 -2.26 10.99 12.65
CA GLN A 78 -1.53 10.33 11.57
C GLN A 78 -1.98 8.88 11.37
N GLY A 79 -2.20 8.14 12.45
CA GLY A 79 -2.66 6.76 12.37
C GLY A 79 -4.03 6.60 11.72
N ARG A 80 -4.96 7.54 11.95
CA ARG A 80 -6.26 7.54 11.25
C ARG A 80 -6.09 7.80 9.75
N LYS A 81 -5.23 8.75 9.38
CA LYS A 81 -4.96 9.06 7.97
C LYS A 81 -4.40 7.84 7.23
N MET A 82 -3.46 7.12 7.86
CA MET A 82 -2.93 5.88 7.31
C MET A 82 -4.02 4.84 7.07
N LEU A 83 -4.90 4.61 8.04
CA LEU A 83 -6.00 3.64 7.92
C LEU A 83 -6.99 4.03 6.81
N PHE A 84 -7.40 5.31 6.75
CA PHE A 84 -8.27 5.78 5.67
C PHE A 84 -7.60 5.72 4.30
N SER A 85 -6.30 6.00 4.23
CA SER A 85 -5.56 5.90 2.97
C SER A 85 -5.49 4.46 2.48
N VAL A 86 -5.24 3.49 3.34
CA VAL A 86 -5.24 2.07 2.98
C VAL A 86 -6.63 1.59 2.55
N ALA A 87 -7.69 2.01 3.25
CA ALA A 87 -9.06 1.68 2.83
C ALA A 87 -9.40 2.30 1.46
N GLY A 88 -9.05 3.57 1.27
CA GLY A 88 -9.24 4.26 -0.02
C GLY A 88 -8.43 3.64 -1.14
N PHE A 89 -7.19 3.20 -0.88
CA PHE A 89 -6.39 2.43 -1.82
C PHE A 89 -7.14 1.16 -2.27
N GLY A 90 -7.69 0.38 -1.33
CA GLY A 90 -8.51 -0.80 -1.66
C GLY A 90 -9.71 -0.46 -2.55
N ILE A 91 -10.38 0.67 -2.29
CA ILE A 91 -11.50 1.15 -3.14
C ILE A 91 -11.00 1.47 -4.56
N CYS A 92 -9.87 2.16 -4.70
CA CYS A 92 -9.28 2.46 -6.00
C CYS A 92 -8.94 1.17 -6.79
N ILE A 93 -8.41 0.15 -6.12
CA ILE A 93 -8.13 -1.15 -6.72
C ILE A 93 -9.41 -1.85 -7.18
N ILE A 94 -10.50 -1.78 -6.41
CA ILE A 94 -11.80 -2.33 -6.82
C ILE A 94 -12.34 -1.58 -8.06
N ILE A 95 -12.28 -0.24 -8.06
CA ILE A 95 -12.71 0.57 -9.21
C ILE A 95 -11.89 0.20 -10.44
N PHE A 96 -10.57 0.08 -10.30
CA PHE A 96 -9.69 -0.39 -11.38
C PHE A 96 -10.10 -1.78 -11.88
N GLY A 97 -10.35 -2.74 -10.99
CA GLY A 97 -10.73 -4.11 -11.33
C GLY A 97 -12.04 -4.22 -12.11
N ILE A 98 -13.02 -3.36 -11.80
CA ILE A 98 -14.33 -3.34 -12.48
C ILE A 98 -14.27 -2.52 -13.78
N SER A 99 -13.35 -1.58 -13.89
CA SER A 99 -13.26 -0.63 -14.99
C SER A 99 -13.01 -1.34 -16.33
N ARG A 100 -13.71 -0.87 -17.37
CA ARG A 100 -13.50 -1.21 -18.79
C ARG A 100 -13.07 0.00 -19.60
N ASN A 101 -12.87 1.14 -18.94
CA ASN A 101 -12.46 2.38 -19.56
C ASN A 101 -11.03 2.71 -19.13
N PHE A 102 -10.17 2.96 -20.12
CA PHE A 102 -8.75 3.27 -19.88
C PHE A 102 -8.56 4.47 -18.95
N TRP A 103 -9.26 5.58 -19.20
CA TRP A 103 -9.13 6.78 -18.40
C TRP A 103 -9.61 6.61 -16.96
N LEU A 104 -10.70 5.89 -16.76
CA LEU A 104 -11.18 5.57 -15.41
C LEU A 104 -10.16 4.70 -14.67
N SER A 105 -9.57 3.71 -15.35
CA SER A 105 -8.52 2.86 -14.81
C SER A 105 -7.28 3.66 -14.44
N ALA A 106 -6.82 4.55 -15.32
CA ALA A 106 -5.66 5.42 -15.08
C ALA A 106 -5.91 6.37 -13.90
N VAL A 107 -7.08 6.98 -13.81
CA VAL A 107 -7.46 7.86 -12.69
C VAL A 107 -7.54 7.08 -11.38
N ALA A 108 -8.14 5.89 -11.38
CA ALA A 108 -8.19 5.05 -10.18
C ALA A 108 -6.78 4.68 -9.69
N LEU A 109 -5.88 4.29 -10.60
CA LEU A 109 -4.49 4.00 -10.28
C LEU A 109 -3.71 5.24 -9.81
N PHE A 110 -3.97 6.41 -10.41
CA PHE A 110 -3.38 7.67 -9.95
C PHE A 110 -3.77 7.99 -8.50
N PHE A 111 -5.04 7.89 -8.16
CA PHE A 111 -5.50 8.08 -6.77
C PHE A 111 -5.00 6.99 -5.83
N SER A 112 -4.87 5.75 -6.30
CA SER A 112 -4.24 4.70 -5.49
C SER A 112 -2.81 5.07 -5.10
N GLY A 113 -2.04 5.66 -6.01
CA GLY A 113 -0.69 6.14 -5.73
C GLY A 113 -0.63 7.30 -4.73
N ILE A 114 -1.61 8.22 -4.75
CA ILE A 114 -1.73 9.28 -3.74
C ILE A 114 -1.96 8.65 -2.35
N LEU A 115 -2.90 7.72 -2.26
CA LEU A 115 -3.29 7.10 -0.99
C LEU A 115 -2.19 6.21 -0.42
N ASP A 116 -1.51 5.45 -1.28
CA ASP A 116 -0.33 4.68 -0.89
C ASP A 116 0.81 5.59 -0.42
N GLY A 117 1.05 6.70 -1.11
CA GLY A 117 2.03 7.71 -0.71
C GLY A 117 1.77 8.28 0.69
N ILE A 118 0.51 8.52 1.06
CA ILE A 118 0.13 8.93 2.43
C ILE A 118 0.49 7.83 3.43
N SER A 119 0.18 6.57 3.13
CA SER A 119 0.50 5.42 3.98
C SER A 119 2.01 5.29 4.19
N ILE A 120 2.80 5.37 3.13
CA ILE A 120 4.26 5.32 3.16
C ILE A 120 4.83 6.46 4.02
N LEU A 121 4.35 7.67 3.83
CA LEU A 121 4.83 8.84 4.59
C LEU A 121 4.55 8.69 6.08
N VAL A 122 3.31 8.35 6.45
CA VAL A 122 2.94 8.17 7.85
C VAL A 122 3.74 7.04 8.48
N ARG A 123 3.88 5.90 7.80
CA ARG A 123 4.69 4.78 8.27
C ARG A 123 6.16 5.17 8.48
N SER A 124 6.77 5.86 7.51
CA SER A 124 8.16 6.33 7.61
C SER A 124 8.34 7.26 8.81
N THR A 125 7.38 8.16 9.03
CA THR A 125 7.39 9.08 10.18
C THR A 125 7.30 8.30 11.50
N ILE A 126 6.40 7.33 11.62
CA ILE A 126 6.27 6.47 12.79
C ILE A 126 7.60 5.75 13.09
N LEU A 127 8.20 5.14 12.05
CA LEU A 127 9.48 4.45 12.20
C LEU A 127 10.58 5.39 12.69
N GLN A 128 10.72 6.58 12.09
CA GLN A 128 11.74 7.53 12.47
C GLN A 128 11.57 8.07 13.88
N MET A 129 10.36 8.39 14.30
CA MET A 129 10.07 8.97 15.61
C MET A 129 10.14 7.97 16.75
N LYS A 130 9.77 6.71 16.52
CA LYS A 130 9.72 5.68 17.57
C LYS A 130 10.98 4.85 17.66
N THR A 131 11.91 4.99 16.72
CA THR A 131 13.16 4.21 16.71
C THR A 131 14.32 5.03 17.25
N PRO A 132 15.01 4.58 18.30
CA PRO A 132 16.25 5.20 18.78
C PRO A 132 17.31 5.25 17.66
N ASP A 133 18.16 6.28 17.69
CA ASP A 133 19.17 6.53 16.65
C ASP A 133 20.06 5.32 16.39
N GLU A 134 20.46 4.61 17.45
CA GLU A 134 21.30 3.41 17.40
C GLU A 134 20.66 2.23 16.66
N MET A 135 19.33 2.21 16.54
CA MET A 135 18.58 1.13 15.91
C MET A 135 17.97 1.51 14.55
N ARG A 136 18.06 2.78 14.12
CA ARG A 136 17.42 3.27 12.89
C ARG A 136 17.81 2.46 11.65
N GLY A 137 19.09 2.17 11.48
CA GLY A 137 19.56 1.37 10.35
C GLY A 137 18.99 -0.05 10.34
N ARG A 138 18.90 -0.69 11.51
CA ARG A 138 18.37 -2.05 11.65
C ARG A 138 16.86 -2.09 11.34
N VAL A 139 16.11 -1.13 11.87
CA VAL A 139 14.66 -1.02 11.62
C VAL A 139 14.38 -0.64 10.16
N ALA A 140 15.17 0.24 9.56
CA ALA A 140 15.07 0.59 8.15
C ALA A 140 15.33 -0.62 7.23
N SER A 141 16.35 -1.44 7.53
CA SER A 141 16.61 -2.68 6.79
C SER A 141 15.45 -3.66 6.89
N LEU A 142 14.86 -3.83 8.08
CA LEU A 142 13.67 -4.66 8.26
C LEU A 142 12.48 -4.12 7.47
N ASN A 143 12.22 -2.81 7.52
CA ASN A 143 11.16 -2.19 6.73
C ASN A 143 11.34 -2.47 5.23
N SER A 144 12.58 -2.38 4.72
CA SER A 144 12.86 -2.71 3.31
C SER A 144 12.58 -4.18 2.99
N ILE A 145 12.98 -5.10 3.88
CA ILE A 145 12.67 -6.54 3.72
C ILE A 145 11.15 -6.77 3.72
N PHE A 146 10.41 -6.14 4.63
CA PHE A 146 8.95 -6.25 4.66
C PHE A 146 8.31 -5.74 3.36
N ILE A 147 8.74 -4.57 2.85
CA ILE A 147 8.22 -4.00 1.60
C ILE A 147 8.51 -4.93 0.41
N MET A 148 9.76 -5.36 0.24
CA MET A 148 10.16 -6.22 -0.87
C MET A 148 9.42 -7.56 -0.81
N SER A 149 9.38 -8.21 0.36
CA SER A 149 8.66 -9.46 0.54
C SER A 149 7.16 -9.34 0.27
N SER A 150 6.53 -8.24 0.70
CA SER A 150 5.10 -8.00 0.45
C SER A 150 4.81 -7.84 -1.03
N ASN A 151 5.65 -7.12 -1.77
CA ASN A 151 5.48 -6.93 -3.21
C ASN A 151 5.60 -8.27 -3.97
N GLU A 152 6.65 -9.04 -3.69
CA GLU A 152 6.88 -10.33 -4.36
C GLU A 152 5.80 -11.36 -4.01
N LEU A 153 5.49 -11.50 -2.72
CA LEU A 153 4.46 -12.42 -2.27
C LEU A 153 3.06 -11.98 -2.75
N GLY A 154 2.79 -10.68 -2.80
CA GLY A 154 1.53 -10.14 -3.32
C GLY A 154 1.39 -10.36 -4.83
N ALA A 155 2.47 -10.21 -5.60
CA ALA A 155 2.48 -10.54 -7.02
C ALA A 155 2.21 -12.04 -7.25
N PHE A 156 2.83 -12.91 -6.45
CA PHE A 156 2.58 -14.36 -6.50
C PHE A 156 1.13 -14.70 -6.12
N GLU A 157 0.62 -14.15 -5.01
CA GLU A 157 -0.77 -14.34 -4.57
C GLU A 157 -1.76 -13.91 -5.64
N SER A 158 -1.59 -12.70 -6.19
CA SER A 158 -2.43 -12.17 -7.25
C SER A 158 -2.41 -13.05 -8.51
N GLY A 159 -1.26 -13.60 -8.88
CA GLY A 159 -1.13 -14.54 -9.98
C GLY A 159 -1.88 -15.86 -9.73
N VAL A 160 -1.76 -16.41 -8.52
CA VAL A 160 -2.48 -17.64 -8.10
C VAL A 160 -4.00 -17.38 -8.06
N ALA A 161 -4.43 -16.28 -7.45
CA ALA A 161 -5.83 -15.90 -7.39
C ALA A 161 -6.41 -15.71 -8.81
N ALA A 162 -5.68 -15.01 -9.69
CA ALA A 162 -6.11 -14.81 -11.08
C ALA A 162 -6.28 -16.13 -11.84
N ARG A 163 -5.44 -17.13 -11.57
CA ARG A 163 -5.57 -18.46 -12.17
C ARG A 163 -6.79 -19.23 -11.66
N LEU A 164 -7.13 -19.08 -10.37
CA LEU A 164 -8.19 -19.85 -9.72
C LEU A 164 -9.59 -19.26 -9.96
N ILE A 165 -9.73 -17.95 -9.84
CA ILE A 165 -11.02 -17.25 -9.88
C ILE A 165 -11.16 -16.27 -11.05
N GLY A 166 -10.11 -16.10 -11.86
CA GLY A 166 -10.06 -15.14 -12.95
C GLY A 166 -9.44 -13.80 -12.54
N VAL A 167 -8.92 -13.05 -13.52
CA VAL A 167 -8.13 -11.83 -13.28
C VAL A 167 -8.96 -10.72 -12.62
N VAL A 168 -10.14 -10.42 -13.15
CA VAL A 168 -11.02 -9.37 -12.59
C VAL A 168 -11.49 -9.69 -11.17
N PRO A 169 -12.03 -10.88 -10.88
CA PRO A 169 -12.36 -11.25 -9.51
C PRO A 169 -11.18 -11.23 -8.56
N ALA A 170 -9.98 -11.62 -9.01
CA ALA A 170 -8.77 -11.59 -8.18
C ALA A 170 -8.42 -10.16 -7.74
N VAL A 171 -8.46 -9.19 -8.66
CA VAL A 171 -8.22 -7.77 -8.34
C VAL A 171 -9.27 -7.22 -7.37
N ILE A 172 -10.56 -7.54 -7.60
CA ILE A 172 -11.64 -7.13 -6.70
C ILE A 172 -11.46 -7.76 -5.32
N PHE A 173 -11.13 -9.05 -5.26
CA PHE A 173 -10.82 -9.76 -4.01
C PHE A 173 -9.69 -9.08 -3.26
N GLY A 174 -8.59 -8.77 -3.93
CA GLY A 174 -7.45 -8.07 -3.34
C GLY A 174 -7.83 -6.71 -2.75
N GLY A 175 -8.61 -5.90 -3.49
CA GLY A 175 -9.12 -4.62 -2.99
C GLY A 175 -10.06 -4.78 -1.78
N CYS A 176 -10.95 -5.78 -1.79
CA CYS A 176 -11.82 -6.08 -0.64
C CYS A 176 -11.01 -6.52 0.59
N MET A 177 -10.01 -7.38 0.41
CA MET A 177 -9.13 -7.82 1.50
C MET A 177 -8.33 -6.66 2.07
N THR A 178 -7.83 -5.74 1.25
CA THR A 178 -7.15 -4.52 1.71
C THR A 178 -8.07 -3.66 2.60
N ILE A 179 -9.33 -3.49 2.23
CA ILE A 179 -10.32 -2.78 3.05
C ILE A 179 -10.56 -3.53 4.38
N LEU A 180 -10.73 -4.85 4.33
CA LEU A 180 -10.92 -5.67 5.53
C LEU A 180 -9.72 -5.61 6.47
N VAL A 181 -8.50 -5.61 5.93
CA VAL A 181 -7.26 -5.41 6.71
C VAL A 181 -7.26 -4.05 7.39
N SER A 182 -7.66 -2.98 6.69
CA SER A 182 -7.77 -1.64 7.29
C SER A 182 -8.80 -1.61 8.43
N ILE A 183 -9.98 -2.18 8.23
CA ILE A 183 -11.04 -2.26 9.25
C ILE A 183 -10.56 -3.12 10.43
N GLY A 184 -9.96 -4.28 10.17
CA GLY A 184 -9.42 -5.15 11.21
C GLY A 184 -8.35 -4.46 12.06
N THR A 185 -7.45 -3.70 11.42
CA THR A 185 -6.43 -2.90 12.12
C THR A 185 -7.06 -1.74 12.90
N TRP A 186 -8.10 -1.10 12.37
CA TRP A 186 -8.85 -0.06 13.10
C TRP A 186 -9.40 -0.59 14.44
N ILE A 187 -9.89 -1.82 14.46
CA ILE A 187 -10.47 -2.46 15.66
C ILE A 187 -9.37 -2.95 16.60
N LYS A 188 -8.34 -3.63 16.06
CA LYS A 188 -7.33 -4.33 16.86
C LYS A 188 -6.16 -3.46 17.32
N ALA A 189 -5.89 -2.33 16.65
CA ALA A 189 -4.76 -1.45 16.94
C ALA A 189 -5.20 -0.03 17.38
N PRO A 190 -5.84 0.13 18.56
CA PRO A 190 -6.27 1.44 19.03
C PRO A 190 -5.10 2.39 19.31
N THR A 191 -3.91 1.87 19.60
CA THR A 191 -2.68 2.65 19.78
C THR A 191 -2.27 3.35 18.49
N LEU A 192 -2.29 2.64 17.35
CA LEU A 192 -2.02 3.23 16.06
C LEU A 192 -3.05 4.30 15.70
N ARG A 193 -4.34 4.04 15.91
CA ARG A 193 -5.43 4.97 15.59
C ARG A 193 -5.36 6.31 16.33
N LYS A 194 -4.89 6.30 17.58
CA LYS A 194 -4.80 7.48 18.45
C LYS A 194 -3.49 8.26 18.31
N MET A 195 -2.62 7.84 17.41
CA MET A 195 -1.32 8.47 17.21
C MET A 195 -1.46 9.86 16.60
N GLU A 196 -0.90 10.85 17.27
CA GLU A 196 -0.80 12.25 16.87
C GLU A 196 0.67 12.69 16.90
N TYR A 197 1.05 13.50 15.91
CA TYR A 197 2.33 14.21 15.86
C TYR A 197 2.11 15.65 15.41
#